data_ce616dc1aabf62a8180e798f7102fca6
#
_entry.id   ce616dc1aabf62a8180e798f7102fca6
#
_cell.length_a   1.000
_cell.length_b   1.000
_cell.length_c   1.000
_cell.angle_alpha   90.00
_cell.angle_beta   90.00
_cell.angle_gamma   90.00
#
_symmetry.space_group_name_H-M   'P 1'
#
loop_
_entity.id
_entity.type
_entity.pdbx_description
1 polymer ?
#
loop_
_entity_poly.entity_id
_entity_poly.type
_entity_poly.pdbx_seq_one_letter_code
_entity_poly.pdbx_strand_id
1 'polypeptide(L)'
;DMPIALPNGDVTRLGALVEPETSPTRGLIKHYNLRRTITVEANLDKELTDTAKANDMLKIGWADIQHDHPNISLDFSGELEDIEESLNAMKVLFLLGMGLVFLILAAQFASYFQPLMILVTVPLAFTGVAFGLTLSGNPLSLYTLYGVIALTGIAVNSAIVLIAAANDRLRLGRKTSHAIVQAARRRVVPILITTTTTIGGLFSLAFGLGGKSLLWGPVASSIVWGLAFSTVLTLFMVPLLYMAFMRGQQPAKRATLLQRARQVFFRVKP
;
A
#
# COMPACT_ATOMS: atom_id res chain seq x y z
N ASP A 1 45.36 -5.60 27.10
CA ASP A 1 45.92 -4.25 27.38
C ASP A 1 44.96 -3.28 28.07
N MET A 2 43.87 -3.77 28.67
CA MET A 2 42.91 -2.93 29.37
C MET A 2 43.48 -2.41 30.70
N PRO A 3 43.59 -1.09 30.94
CA PRO A 3 44.10 -0.53 32.17
C PRO A 3 43.06 -0.67 33.30
N ILE A 4 43.53 -1.16 34.46
CA ILE A 4 42.70 -1.27 35.68
C ILE A 4 43.36 -0.47 36.79
N ALA A 5 42.59 0.36 37.49
CA ALA A 5 43.01 1.10 38.66
C ALA A 5 43.01 0.15 39.88
N LEU A 6 44.12 0.08 40.58
CA LEU A 6 44.28 -0.67 41.84
C LEU A 6 43.79 0.19 43.03
N PRO A 7 43.42 -0.45 44.15
CA PRO A 7 42.96 0.28 45.33
C PRO A 7 44.00 1.26 45.95
N ASN A 8 45.28 1.08 45.63
CA ASN A 8 46.38 1.92 46.02
C ASN A 8 46.59 3.15 45.12
N GLY A 9 45.77 3.31 44.07
CA GLY A 9 45.84 4.45 43.14
C GLY A 9 46.73 4.19 41.93
N ASP A 10 47.46 3.04 41.84
CA ASP A 10 48.25 2.68 40.69
C ASP A 10 47.39 2.10 39.56
N VAL A 11 47.88 2.17 38.32
CA VAL A 11 47.23 1.59 37.15
C VAL A 11 48.05 0.42 36.63
N THR A 12 47.44 -0.75 36.55
CA THR A 12 48.04 -1.94 35.95
C THR A 12 47.24 -2.45 34.77
N ARG A 13 47.81 -3.37 33.97
CA ARG A 13 47.14 -3.99 32.85
C ARG A 13 46.38 -5.23 33.32
N LEU A 14 45.15 -5.44 32.83
CA LEU A 14 44.33 -6.61 33.16
C LEU A 14 45.12 -7.93 32.95
N GLY A 15 45.90 -8.03 31.87
CA GLY A 15 46.71 -9.22 31.57
C GLY A 15 47.80 -9.53 32.56
N ALA A 16 48.18 -8.57 33.47
CA ALA A 16 49.13 -8.81 34.57
C ALA A 16 48.47 -9.36 35.83
N LEU A 17 47.11 -9.26 35.90
CA LEU A 17 46.33 -9.67 37.07
C LEU A 17 45.59 -11.00 36.87
N VAL A 18 45.38 -11.43 35.61
CA VAL A 18 44.61 -12.62 35.29
C VAL A 18 45.28 -13.50 34.26
N GLU A 19 45.28 -14.78 34.48
CA GLU A 19 45.64 -15.76 33.44
C GLU A 19 44.38 -16.14 32.67
N PRO A 20 44.31 -15.91 31.33
CA PRO A 20 43.18 -16.30 30.54
C PRO A 20 43.07 -17.80 30.42
N GLU A 21 42.05 -18.41 31.00
CA GLU A 21 41.72 -19.82 30.81
C GLU A 21 40.65 -19.92 29.70
N THR A 22 40.99 -20.64 28.64
CA THR A 22 40.04 -20.90 27.55
C THR A 22 39.35 -22.24 27.80
N SER A 23 38.07 -22.20 28.18
CA SER A 23 37.27 -23.40 28.35
C SER A 23 36.14 -23.43 27.30
N PRO A 24 35.80 -24.60 26.73
CA PRO A 24 34.65 -24.72 25.85
C PRO A 24 33.36 -24.48 26.64
N THR A 25 32.62 -23.48 26.25
CA THR A 25 31.30 -23.23 26.80
C THR A 25 30.27 -24.08 26.08
N ARG A 26 29.16 -24.42 26.76
CA ARG A 26 28.07 -25.21 26.15
C ARG A 26 27.27 -24.41 25.10
N GLY A 27 27.61 -23.16 24.83
CA GLY A 27 26.92 -22.31 23.90
C GLY A 27 25.46 -21.98 24.34
N LEU A 28 24.75 -21.30 23.48
CA LEU A 28 23.35 -20.97 23.70
C LEU A 28 22.46 -22.14 23.24
N ILE A 29 21.74 -22.77 24.16
CA ILE A 29 20.77 -23.80 23.84
C ILE A 29 19.43 -23.11 23.55
N LYS A 30 19.06 -23.01 22.29
CA LYS A 30 17.79 -22.44 21.86
C LYS A 30 16.69 -23.51 21.86
N HIS A 31 15.48 -23.11 22.26
CA HIS A 31 14.29 -23.93 22.16
C HIS A 31 13.22 -23.17 21.36
N TYR A 32 12.57 -23.87 20.46
CA TYR A 32 11.41 -23.40 19.72
C TYR A 32 10.25 -24.39 19.94
N ASN A 33 9.10 -23.93 20.33
CA ASN A 33 7.96 -24.77 20.68
C ASN A 33 8.30 -25.88 21.68
N LEU A 34 9.09 -25.56 22.72
CA LEU A 34 9.56 -26.46 23.77
C LEU A 34 10.50 -27.58 23.28
N ARG A 35 10.94 -27.57 22.04
CA ARG A 35 11.91 -28.51 21.48
C ARG A 35 13.26 -27.83 21.29
N ARG A 36 14.34 -28.60 21.55
CA ARG A 36 15.68 -28.10 21.29
C ARG A 36 15.88 -27.85 19.80
N THR A 37 16.34 -26.65 19.45
CA THR A 37 16.54 -26.21 18.07
C THR A 37 17.99 -25.85 17.78
N ILE A 38 18.40 -26.11 16.55
CA ILE A 38 19.61 -25.56 15.93
C ILE A 38 19.15 -24.63 14.83
N THR A 39 19.45 -23.33 14.95
CA THR A 39 19.14 -22.36 13.92
C THR A 39 20.28 -22.30 12.92
N VAL A 40 19.99 -22.52 11.65
CA VAL A 40 20.92 -22.33 10.54
C VAL A 40 20.52 -21.05 9.82
N GLU A 41 21.42 -20.08 9.80
CA GLU A 41 21.19 -18.79 9.15
C GLU A 41 22.12 -18.68 7.94
N ALA A 42 21.58 -18.21 6.81
CA ALA A 42 22.32 -17.98 5.59
C ALA A 42 21.88 -16.68 4.93
N ASN A 43 22.83 -15.93 4.39
CA ASN A 43 22.54 -14.76 3.57
C ASN A 43 22.43 -15.18 2.11
N LEU A 44 21.44 -14.60 1.42
CA LEU A 44 21.22 -14.84 -0.01
C LEU A 44 21.75 -13.66 -0.82
N ASP A 45 22.35 -13.99 -1.96
CA ASP A 45 22.57 -12.99 -3.00
C ASP A 45 21.27 -12.75 -3.75
N LYS A 46 20.66 -11.60 -3.48
CA LYS A 46 19.35 -11.20 -4.05
C LYS A 46 19.41 -10.89 -5.55
N GLU A 47 20.61 -10.83 -6.15
CA GLU A 47 20.76 -10.72 -7.61
C GLU A 47 20.60 -12.08 -8.30
N LEU A 48 20.91 -13.17 -7.60
CA LEU A 48 20.88 -14.53 -8.15
C LEU A 48 19.58 -15.28 -7.81
N THR A 49 19.04 -15.07 -6.60
CA THR A 49 17.84 -15.80 -6.15
C THR A 49 17.05 -14.98 -5.12
N ASP A 50 15.80 -15.36 -4.91
CA ASP A 50 14.97 -14.82 -3.84
C ASP A 50 14.78 -15.85 -2.70
N THR A 51 14.33 -15.35 -1.54
CA THR A 51 14.11 -16.15 -0.33
C THR A 51 13.11 -17.29 -0.56
N ALA A 52 12.07 -17.07 -1.36
CA ALA A 52 11.05 -18.08 -1.64
C ALA A 52 11.63 -19.24 -2.43
N LYS A 53 12.35 -18.95 -3.52
CA LYS A 53 13.00 -19.98 -4.35
C LYS A 53 14.05 -20.77 -3.58
N ALA A 54 14.88 -20.07 -2.78
CA ALA A 54 15.89 -20.72 -1.96
C ALA A 54 15.26 -21.70 -0.95
N ASN A 55 14.17 -21.31 -0.30
CA ASN A 55 13.44 -22.18 0.62
C ASN A 55 12.76 -23.35 -0.07
N ASP A 56 12.21 -23.15 -1.27
CA ASP A 56 11.63 -24.26 -2.05
C ASP A 56 12.69 -25.26 -2.45
N MET A 57 13.89 -24.82 -2.83
CA MET A 57 15.03 -25.72 -3.12
C MET A 57 15.45 -26.50 -1.87
N LEU A 58 15.50 -25.84 -0.70
CA LEU A 58 15.82 -26.49 0.57
C LEU A 58 14.73 -27.52 0.98
N LYS A 59 13.44 -27.19 0.78
CA LYS A 59 12.32 -28.12 1.05
C LYS A 59 12.43 -29.38 0.18
N ILE A 60 12.74 -29.23 -1.12
CA ILE A 60 12.95 -30.36 -2.03
C ILE A 60 14.13 -31.20 -1.59
N GLY A 61 15.29 -30.59 -1.32
CA GLY A 61 16.47 -31.31 -0.85
C GLY A 61 16.26 -31.98 0.52
N TRP A 62 15.47 -31.39 1.41
CA TRP A 62 15.12 -31.99 2.70
C TRP A 62 14.22 -33.23 2.54
N ALA A 63 13.28 -33.21 1.62
CA ALA A 63 12.39 -34.34 1.38
C ALA A 63 13.15 -35.64 1.05
N ASP A 64 14.28 -35.52 0.38
CA ASP A 64 15.15 -36.66 0.03
C ASP A 64 15.90 -37.22 1.24
N ILE A 65 16.26 -36.39 2.21
CA ILE A 65 17.08 -36.73 3.38
C ILE A 65 16.23 -37.07 4.62
N GLN A 66 14.99 -36.59 4.67
CA GLN A 66 14.10 -36.75 5.81
C GLN A 66 13.90 -38.21 6.23
N HIS A 67 13.96 -39.12 5.27
CA HIS A 67 13.81 -40.58 5.52
C HIS A 67 14.90 -41.13 6.43
N ASP A 68 16.13 -40.58 6.34
CA ASP A 68 17.29 -41.02 7.12
C ASP A 68 17.31 -40.37 8.53
N HIS A 69 16.49 -39.30 8.72
CA HIS A 69 16.47 -38.54 9.96
C HIS A 69 15.04 -38.30 10.51
N PRO A 70 14.30 -39.36 10.90
CA PRO A 70 12.89 -39.24 11.28
C PRO A 70 12.65 -38.41 12.55
N ASN A 71 13.68 -38.21 13.38
CA ASN A 71 13.59 -37.44 14.65
C ASN A 71 13.88 -35.95 14.46
N ILE A 72 14.22 -35.50 13.26
CA ILE A 72 14.51 -34.10 12.94
C ILE A 72 13.36 -33.56 12.09
N SER A 73 12.81 -32.44 12.50
CA SER A 73 11.85 -31.67 11.69
C SER A 73 12.51 -30.36 11.25
N LEU A 74 12.44 -30.05 9.97
CA LEU A 74 12.88 -28.77 9.44
C LEU A 74 11.72 -27.78 9.53
N ASP A 75 11.98 -26.66 10.18
CA ASP A 75 11.04 -25.54 10.28
C ASP A 75 11.65 -24.32 9.57
N PHE A 76 10.91 -23.74 8.61
CA PHE A 76 11.31 -22.57 7.87
C PHE A 76 10.71 -21.34 8.54
N SER A 77 11.17 -21.05 9.74
CA SER A 77 10.86 -19.81 10.44
C SER A 77 11.78 -18.68 9.96
N GLY A 78 11.34 -17.44 10.11
CA GLY A 78 12.12 -16.24 9.78
C GLY A 78 11.47 -15.40 8.68
N GLU A 79 12.28 -14.83 7.77
CA GLU A 79 11.83 -13.81 6.80
C GLU A 79 10.58 -14.26 6.00
N LEU A 80 10.43 -15.53 5.66
CA LEU A 80 9.25 -16.02 4.93
C LEU A 80 7.98 -16.07 5.78
N GLU A 81 8.09 -16.55 7.01
CA GLU A 81 6.94 -16.61 7.93
C GLU A 81 6.44 -15.19 8.22
N ASP A 82 7.36 -14.25 8.49
CA ASP A 82 7.05 -12.84 8.69
C ASP A 82 6.41 -12.22 7.44
N ILE A 83 6.88 -12.60 6.24
CA ILE A 83 6.30 -12.16 4.96
C ILE A 83 4.88 -12.70 4.79
N GLU A 84 4.66 -13.99 5.02
CA GLU A 84 3.35 -14.62 4.86
C GLU A 84 2.33 -14.07 5.89
N GLU A 85 2.74 -13.89 7.14
CA GLU A 85 1.91 -13.27 8.17
C GLU A 85 1.54 -11.84 7.78
N SER A 86 2.53 -11.05 7.36
CA SER A 86 2.34 -9.68 6.87
C SER A 86 1.39 -9.63 5.68
N LEU A 87 1.56 -10.51 4.69
CA LEU A 87 0.70 -10.57 3.51
C LEU A 87 -0.75 -10.93 3.88
N ASN A 88 -0.95 -11.85 4.80
CA ASN A 88 -2.29 -12.23 5.27
C ASN A 88 -2.96 -11.10 6.05
N ALA A 89 -2.24 -10.44 6.95
CA ALA A 89 -2.73 -9.25 7.64
C ALA A 89 -3.08 -8.13 6.67
N MET A 90 -2.21 -7.88 5.67
CA MET A 90 -2.45 -6.87 4.63
C MET A 90 -3.69 -7.15 3.79
N LYS A 91 -3.95 -8.41 3.39
CA LYS A 91 -5.17 -8.79 2.66
C LYS A 91 -6.43 -8.45 3.46
N VAL A 92 -6.46 -8.84 4.73
CA VAL A 92 -7.61 -8.59 5.61
C VAL A 92 -7.82 -7.09 5.81
N LEU A 93 -6.77 -6.35 6.16
CA LEU A 93 -6.83 -4.90 6.37
C LEU A 93 -7.19 -4.14 5.09
N PHE A 94 -6.68 -4.57 3.94
CA PHE A 94 -7.02 -3.97 2.64
C PHE A 94 -8.50 -4.14 2.31
N LEU A 95 -9.05 -5.35 2.46
CA LEU A 95 -10.47 -5.62 2.21
C LEU A 95 -11.37 -4.84 3.18
N LEU A 96 -10.99 -4.78 4.45
CA LEU A 96 -11.72 -4.02 5.46
C LEU A 96 -11.68 -2.52 5.15
N GLY A 97 -10.50 -1.99 4.79
CA GLY A 97 -10.31 -0.61 4.36
C GLY A 97 -11.14 -0.26 3.11
N MET A 98 -11.14 -1.13 2.10
CA MET A 98 -11.97 -0.97 0.90
C MET A 98 -13.47 -0.96 1.23
N GLY A 99 -13.91 -1.86 2.12
CA GLY A 99 -15.28 -1.90 2.60
C GLY A 99 -15.68 -0.60 3.33
N LEU A 100 -14.80 -0.10 4.19
CA LEU A 100 -15.01 1.17 4.90
C LEU A 100 -15.09 2.35 3.94
N VAL A 101 -14.17 2.45 2.98
CA VAL A 101 -14.20 3.47 1.93
C VAL A 101 -15.50 3.39 1.14
N PHE A 102 -15.93 2.17 0.75
CA PHE A 102 -17.21 1.98 0.06
C PHE A 102 -18.39 2.49 0.88
N LEU A 103 -18.47 2.16 2.17
CA LEU A 103 -19.56 2.61 3.07
C LEU A 103 -19.59 4.13 3.21
N ILE A 104 -18.44 4.76 3.44
CA ILE A 104 -18.31 6.21 3.56
C ILE A 104 -18.80 6.89 2.26
N LEU A 105 -18.34 6.39 1.11
CA LEU A 105 -18.70 6.95 -0.18
C LEU A 105 -20.19 6.69 -0.52
N ALA A 106 -20.74 5.53 -0.15
CA ALA A 106 -22.16 5.21 -0.33
C ALA A 106 -23.04 6.17 0.47
N ALA A 107 -22.65 6.47 1.71
CA ALA A 107 -23.32 7.46 2.54
C ALA A 107 -23.18 8.88 1.96
N GLN A 108 -22.00 9.28 1.53
CA GLN A 108 -21.69 10.60 0.99
C GLN A 108 -22.46 10.90 -0.31
N PHE A 109 -22.53 9.93 -1.21
CA PHE A 109 -23.18 10.11 -2.52
C PHE A 109 -24.65 9.65 -2.54
N ALA A 110 -25.14 9.03 -1.46
CA ALA A 110 -26.48 8.41 -1.37
C ALA A 110 -26.75 7.48 -2.57
N SER A 111 -25.76 6.71 -2.98
CA SER A 111 -25.76 5.85 -4.16
C SER A 111 -24.81 4.67 -3.96
N TYR A 112 -25.18 3.48 -4.41
CA TYR A 112 -24.30 2.31 -4.39
C TYR A 112 -23.40 2.21 -5.63
N PHE A 113 -23.81 2.79 -6.76
CA PHE A 113 -23.05 2.72 -8.01
C PHE A 113 -21.88 3.70 -8.08
N GLN A 114 -22.03 4.89 -7.50
CA GLN A 114 -20.97 5.89 -7.55
C GLN A 114 -19.71 5.48 -6.78
N PRO A 115 -19.79 4.87 -5.58
CA PRO A 115 -18.63 4.29 -4.92
C PRO A 115 -17.94 3.22 -5.75
N LEU A 116 -18.69 2.33 -6.41
CA LEU A 116 -18.09 1.31 -7.28
C LEU A 116 -17.28 1.92 -8.43
N MET A 117 -17.82 2.98 -9.08
CA MET A 117 -17.08 3.71 -10.12
C MET A 117 -15.78 4.34 -9.59
N ILE A 118 -15.81 4.85 -8.35
CA ILE A 118 -14.62 5.41 -7.70
C ILE A 118 -13.61 4.31 -7.41
N LEU A 119 -14.05 3.18 -6.86
CA LEU A 119 -13.17 2.07 -6.51
C LEU A 119 -12.50 1.40 -7.73
N VAL A 120 -13.04 1.55 -8.94
CA VAL A 120 -12.34 1.13 -10.18
C VAL A 120 -11.00 1.84 -10.37
N THR A 121 -10.80 3.02 -9.77
CA THR A 121 -9.51 3.71 -9.83
C THR A 121 -8.39 2.97 -9.10
N VAL A 122 -8.72 2.09 -8.16
CA VAL A 122 -7.75 1.28 -7.40
C VAL A 122 -7.04 0.26 -8.30
N PRO A 123 -7.72 -0.62 -9.04
CA PRO A 123 -7.06 -1.48 -10.03
C PRO A 123 -6.25 -0.69 -11.07
N LEU A 124 -6.74 0.48 -11.50
CA LEU A 124 -6.01 1.35 -12.43
C LEU A 124 -4.70 1.88 -11.81
N ALA A 125 -4.69 2.16 -10.51
CA ALA A 125 -3.47 2.53 -9.81
C ALA A 125 -2.46 1.37 -9.74
N PHE A 126 -2.95 0.14 -9.56
CA PHE A 126 -2.10 -1.06 -9.54
C PHE A 126 -1.41 -1.29 -10.89
N THR A 127 -2.09 -1.04 -12.02
CA THR A 127 -1.45 -1.12 -13.34
C THR A 127 -0.29 -0.12 -13.46
N GLY A 128 -0.43 1.06 -12.88
CA GLY A 128 0.64 2.06 -12.84
C GLY A 128 1.84 1.61 -12.01
N VAL A 129 1.60 0.97 -10.86
CA VAL A 129 2.68 0.38 -10.04
C VAL A 129 3.39 -0.73 -10.80
N ALA A 130 2.64 -1.68 -11.40
CA ALA A 130 3.22 -2.78 -12.18
C ALA A 130 4.09 -2.24 -13.34
N PHE A 131 3.61 -1.23 -14.06
CA PHE A 131 4.38 -0.56 -15.09
C PHE A 131 5.65 0.09 -14.54
N GLY A 132 5.55 0.79 -13.41
CA GLY A 132 6.69 1.43 -12.76
C GLY A 132 7.75 0.43 -12.30
N LEU A 133 7.35 -0.71 -11.72
CA LEU A 133 8.26 -1.79 -11.33
C LEU A 133 8.99 -2.38 -12.54
N THR A 134 8.26 -2.63 -13.62
CA THR A 134 8.84 -3.17 -14.86
C THR A 134 9.86 -2.19 -15.48
N LEU A 135 9.53 -0.88 -15.48
CA LEU A 135 10.41 0.14 -16.05
C LEU A 135 11.65 0.39 -15.21
N SER A 136 11.54 0.33 -13.88
CA SER A 136 12.64 0.55 -12.95
C SER A 136 13.48 -0.71 -12.67
N GLY A 137 13.03 -1.89 -13.14
CA GLY A 137 13.69 -3.17 -12.88
C GLY A 137 13.66 -3.60 -11.40
N ASN A 138 12.82 -2.98 -10.59
CA ASN A 138 12.74 -3.29 -9.17
C ASN A 138 11.83 -4.51 -8.93
N PRO A 139 12.22 -5.43 -8.04
CA PRO A 139 11.38 -6.56 -7.68
C PRO A 139 10.15 -6.12 -6.86
N LEU A 140 9.10 -6.92 -6.94
CA LEU A 140 7.96 -6.76 -6.05
C LEU A 140 8.37 -7.13 -4.62
N SER A 141 8.34 -6.18 -3.70
CA SER A 141 8.68 -6.37 -2.30
C SER A 141 7.48 -6.10 -1.39
N LEU A 142 7.54 -6.51 -0.12
CA LEU A 142 6.56 -6.15 0.91
C LEU A 142 6.35 -4.63 0.99
N TYR A 143 7.43 -3.87 0.91
CA TYR A 143 7.39 -2.41 0.98
C TYR A 143 6.68 -1.80 -0.23
N THR A 144 6.82 -2.40 -1.42
CA THR A 144 6.03 -2.04 -2.60
C THR A 144 4.54 -2.22 -2.34
N LEU A 145 4.14 -3.32 -1.69
CA LEU A 145 2.74 -3.59 -1.34
C LEU A 145 2.20 -2.60 -0.29
N TYR A 146 3.00 -2.20 0.69
CA TYR A 146 2.62 -1.10 1.60
C TYR A 146 2.36 0.20 0.84
N GLY A 147 3.21 0.51 -0.15
CA GLY A 147 2.99 1.65 -1.05
C GLY A 147 1.70 1.55 -1.86
N VAL A 148 1.36 0.36 -2.35
CA VAL A 148 0.11 0.07 -3.06
C VAL A 148 -1.12 0.29 -2.18
N ILE A 149 -1.09 -0.14 -0.92
CA ILE A 149 -2.19 0.09 0.03
C ILE A 149 -2.36 1.59 0.31
N ALA A 150 -1.27 2.29 0.58
CA ALA A 150 -1.31 3.74 0.79
C ALA A 150 -1.82 4.49 -0.45
N LEU A 151 -1.37 4.08 -1.64
CA LEU A 151 -1.80 4.63 -2.92
C LEU A 151 -3.31 4.52 -3.12
N THR A 152 -3.94 3.43 -2.65
CA THR A 152 -5.40 3.23 -2.76
C THR A 152 -6.18 4.40 -2.19
N GLY A 153 -5.81 4.88 -1.00
CA GLY A 153 -6.45 6.04 -0.36
C GLY A 153 -6.22 7.35 -1.12
N ILE A 154 -5.05 7.50 -1.76
CA ILE A 154 -4.69 8.71 -2.51
C ILE A 154 -5.38 8.74 -3.89
N ALA A 155 -5.39 7.60 -4.59
CA ALA A 155 -5.93 7.49 -5.95
C ALA A 155 -7.43 7.76 -6.03
N VAL A 156 -8.22 7.31 -5.04
CA VAL A 156 -9.68 7.51 -5.01
C VAL A 156 -10.07 8.99 -4.88
N ASN A 157 -9.21 9.83 -4.29
CA ASN A 157 -9.50 11.24 -4.05
C ASN A 157 -9.80 12.01 -5.35
N SER A 158 -9.04 11.76 -6.41
CA SER A 158 -9.24 12.40 -7.72
C SER A 158 -10.61 12.07 -8.32
N ALA A 159 -11.07 10.82 -8.19
CA ALA A 159 -12.37 10.36 -8.65
C ALA A 159 -13.52 10.94 -7.80
N ILE A 160 -13.35 11.03 -6.49
CA ILE A 160 -14.34 11.63 -5.58
C ILE A 160 -14.63 13.08 -5.99
N VAL A 161 -13.57 13.89 -6.16
CA VAL A 161 -13.69 15.30 -6.53
C VAL A 161 -14.35 15.47 -7.91
N LEU A 162 -14.07 14.57 -8.86
CA LEU A 162 -14.65 14.60 -10.19
C LEU A 162 -16.14 14.26 -10.19
N ILE A 163 -16.52 13.17 -9.51
CA ILE A 163 -17.92 12.72 -9.41
C ILE A 163 -18.75 13.71 -8.60
N ALA A 164 -18.26 14.25 -7.50
CA ALA A 164 -18.95 15.29 -6.74
C ALA A 164 -19.24 16.51 -7.60
N ALA A 165 -18.25 16.99 -8.36
CA ALA A 165 -18.44 18.11 -9.28
C ALA A 165 -19.42 17.81 -10.43
N ALA A 166 -19.54 16.56 -10.88
CA ALA A 166 -20.54 16.14 -11.85
C ALA A 166 -21.95 16.12 -11.26
N ASN A 167 -22.09 15.58 -10.04
CA ASN A 167 -23.35 15.54 -9.31
C ASN A 167 -23.92 16.95 -9.04
N ASP A 168 -23.07 17.90 -8.69
CA ASP A 168 -23.50 19.29 -8.49
C ASP A 168 -24.12 19.88 -9.77
N ARG A 169 -23.55 19.55 -10.93
CA ARG A 169 -24.12 20.00 -12.22
C ARG A 169 -25.38 19.28 -12.61
N LEU A 170 -25.52 17.99 -12.27
CA LEU A 170 -26.77 17.26 -12.44
C LEU A 170 -27.89 17.86 -11.59
N ARG A 171 -27.59 18.24 -10.35
CA ARG A 171 -28.57 18.94 -9.47
C ARG A 171 -29.04 20.27 -10.05
N LEU A 172 -28.19 20.95 -10.83
CA LEU A 172 -28.53 22.17 -11.57
C LEU A 172 -29.32 21.89 -12.86
N GLY A 173 -29.80 20.65 -13.11
CA GLY A 173 -30.60 20.28 -14.25
C GLY A 173 -29.84 20.06 -15.57
N ARG A 174 -28.54 19.94 -15.55
CA ARG A 174 -27.72 19.66 -16.75
C ARG A 174 -27.86 18.20 -17.17
N LYS A 175 -27.83 17.92 -18.48
CA LYS A 175 -27.75 16.54 -18.99
C LYS A 175 -26.49 15.84 -18.50
N THR A 176 -26.56 14.54 -18.21
CA THR A 176 -25.45 13.74 -17.65
C THR A 176 -24.13 13.91 -18.42
N SER A 177 -24.18 13.83 -19.76
CA SER A 177 -22.96 13.98 -20.59
C SER A 177 -22.35 15.38 -20.48
N HIS A 178 -23.16 16.43 -20.47
CA HIS A 178 -22.65 17.81 -20.31
C HIS A 178 -22.15 18.05 -18.88
N ALA A 179 -22.82 17.48 -17.87
CA ALA A 179 -22.42 17.62 -16.47
C ALA A 179 -21.04 17.05 -16.21
N ILE A 180 -20.76 15.82 -16.68
CA ILE A 180 -19.47 15.16 -16.44
C ILE A 180 -18.35 15.77 -17.28
N VAL A 181 -18.57 16.10 -18.56
CA VAL A 181 -17.54 16.73 -19.40
C VAL A 181 -17.17 18.11 -18.85
N GLN A 182 -18.15 18.90 -18.43
CA GLN A 182 -17.88 20.21 -17.83
C GLN A 182 -17.22 20.08 -16.44
N ALA A 183 -17.55 19.04 -15.68
CA ALA A 183 -16.87 18.73 -14.42
C ALA A 183 -15.40 18.39 -14.68
N ALA A 184 -15.14 17.48 -15.62
CA ALA A 184 -13.78 17.08 -16.00
C ALA A 184 -12.95 18.30 -16.43
N ARG A 185 -13.43 19.11 -17.37
CA ARG A 185 -12.71 20.31 -17.84
C ARG A 185 -12.30 21.27 -16.71
N ARG A 186 -13.15 21.44 -15.70
CA ARG A 186 -12.85 22.35 -14.57
C ARG A 186 -11.98 21.72 -13.50
N ARG A 187 -11.97 20.39 -13.39
CA ARG A 187 -11.25 19.66 -12.34
C ARG A 187 -9.91 19.08 -12.79
N VAL A 188 -9.64 19.00 -14.11
CA VAL A 188 -8.36 18.50 -14.64
C VAL A 188 -7.18 19.27 -14.03
N VAL A 189 -7.19 20.60 -14.10
CA VAL A 189 -6.08 21.41 -13.60
C VAL A 189 -5.86 21.24 -12.09
N PRO A 190 -6.87 21.39 -11.21
CA PRO A 190 -6.69 21.11 -9.77
C PRO A 190 -6.19 19.67 -9.47
N ILE A 191 -6.71 18.66 -10.16
CA ILE A 191 -6.26 17.27 -9.97
C ILE A 191 -4.80 17.12 -10.40
N LEU A 192 -4.40 17.65 -11.52
CA LEU A 192 -3.02 17.59 -11.97
C LEU A 192 -2.06 18.33 -11.02
N ILE A 193 -2.45 19.49 -10.50
CA ILE A 193 -1.63 20.23 -9.52
C ILE A 193 -1.43 19.37 -8.26
N THR A 194 -2.50 18.83 -7.67
CA THR A 194 -2.37 18.00 -6.46
C THR A 194 -1.56 16.73 -6.70
N THR A 195 -1.72 16.10 -7.86
CA THR A 195 -0.94 14.91 -8.23
C THR A 195 0.54 15.25 -8.39
N THR A 196 0.85 16.33 -9.13
CA THR A 196 2.24 16.75 -9.37
C THR A 196 2.93 17.17 -8.07
N THR A 197 2.23 17.88 -7.18
CA THR A 197 2.79 18.25 -5.86
C THR A 197 3.07 17.03 -4.98
N THR A 198 2.18 16.03 -4.98
CA THR A 198 2.40 14.77 -4.23
C THR A 198 3.58 13.98 -4.83
N ILE A 199 3.64 13.86 -6.17
CA ILE A 199 4.76 13.22 -6.85
C ILE A 199 6.06 13.97 -6.56
N GLY A 200 6.07 15.31 -6.65
CA GLY A 200 7.22 16.13 -6.36
C GLY A 200 7.73 15.97 -4.93
N GLY A 201 6.83 15.89 -3.96
CA GLY A 201 7.19 15.64 -2.55
C GLY A 201 7.83 14.27 -2.30
N LEU A 202 7.42 13.25 -3.07
CA LEU A 202 7.95 11.89 -2.95
C LEU A 202 9.10 11.58 -3.94
N PHE A 203 9.37 12.47 -4.88
CA PHE A 203 10.30 12.24 -5.97
C PHE A 203 11.73 11.92 -5.48
N SER A 204 12.24 12.72 -4.56
CA SER A 204 13.57 12.50 -3.98
C SER A 204 13.71 11.12 -3.34
N LEU A 205 12.67 10.69 -2.61
CA LEU A 205 12.66 9.40 -1.91
C LEU A 205 12.48 8.22 -2.88
N ALA A 206 11.63 8.39 -3.90
CA ALA A 206 11.36 7.35 -4.91
C ALA A 206 12.59 7.05 -5.77
N PHE A 207 13.38 8.09 -6.12
CA PHE A 207 14.57 7.96 -6.96
C PHE A 207 15.89 7.94 -6.18
N GLY A 208 15.84 8.05 -4.85
CA GLY A 208 17.01 7.95 -3.99
C GLY A 208 18.01 9.09 -4.12
N LEU A 209 17.54 10.33 -4.46
CA LEU A 209 18.43 11.49 -4.67
C LEU A 209 19.19 11.94 -3.41
N GLY A 210 18.72 11.58 -2.23
CA GLY A 210 19.39 11.82 -0.95
C GLY A 210 20.00 10.58 -0.31
N GLY A 211 20.10 9.47 -1.07
CA GLY A 211 20.50 8.15 -0.58
C GLY A 211 19.39 7.12 -0.78
N LYS A 212 19.77 5.88 -1.14
CA LYS A 212 18.80 4.80 -1.35
C LYS A 212 18.30 4.27 -0.02
N SER A 213 17.01 4.40 0.25
CA SER A 213 16.34 3.74 1.38
C SER A 213 15.71 2.44 0.91
N LEU A 214 16.11 1.32 1.52
CA LEU A 214 15.58 -0.01 1.20
C LEU A 214 14.10 -0.16 1.60
N LEU A 215 13.65 0.59 2.61
CA LEU A 215 12.28 0.55 3.11
C LEU A 215 11.38 1.56 2.39
N TRP A 216 11.75 2.83 2.43
CA TRP A 216 10.90 3.94 1.96
C TRP A 216 10.99 4.18 0.45
N GLY A 217 12.10 3.79 -0.20
CA GLY A 217 12.27 3.89 -1.65
C GLY A 217 11.19 3.14 -2.43
N PRO A 218 10.98 1.84 -2.19
CA PRO A 218 9.93 1.06 -2.85
C PRO A 218 8.52 1.57 -2.56
N VAL A 219 8.24 2.03 -1.33
CA VAL A 219 6.95 2.65 -0.96
C VAL A 219 6.69 3.89 -1.79
N ALA A 220 7.64 4.83 -1.80
CA ALA A 220 7.52 6.10 -2.53
C ALA A 220 7.44 5.88 -4.04
N SER A 221 8.24 4.96 -4.59
CA SER A 221 8.23 4.60 -6.01
C SER A 221 6.86 4.06 -6.44
N SER A 222 6.26 3.16 -5.65
CA SER A 222 4.92 2.63 -5.91
C SER A 222 3.88 3.74 -5.95
N ILE A 223 3.92 4.68 -4.99
CA ILE A 223 2.98 5.81 -4.96
C ILE A 223 3.19 6.72 -6.16
N VAL A 224 4.43 7.07 -6.50
CA VAL A 224 4.75 7.97 -7.64
C VAL A 224 4.25 7.39 -8.96
N TRP A 225 4.65 6.17 -9.30
CA TRP A 225 4.24 5.53 -10.54
C TRP A 225 2.74 5.24 -10.58
N GLY A 226 2.19 4.69 -9.50
CA GLY A 226 0.78 4.38 -9.40
C GLY A 226 -0.09 5.65 -9.48
N LEU A 227 0.30 6.74 -8.82
CA LEU A 227 -0.45 7.99 -8.85
C LEU A 227 -0.35 8.69 -10.21
N ALA A 228 0.82 8.69 -10.85
CA ALA A 228 0.99 9.26 -12.19
C ALA A 228 0.07 8.57 -13.20
N PHE A 229 0.11 7.24 -13.25
CA PHE A 229 -0.72 6.45 -14.16
C PHE A 229 -2.20 6.53 -13.82
N SER A 230 -2.56 6.33 -12.54
CA SER A 230 -3.97 6.35 -12.14
C SER A 230 -4.62 7.69 -12.39
N THR A 231 -3.91 8.80 -12.23
CA THR A 231 -4.47 10.13 -12.48
C THR A 231 -4.86 10.30 -13.95
N VAL A 232 -3.96 9.91 -14.87
CA VAL A 232 -4.25 9.98 -16.31
C VAL A 232 -5.45 9.07 -16.64
N LEU A 233 -5.40 7.80 -16.22
CA LEU A 233 -6.48 6.85 -16.50
C LEU A 233 -7.81 7.27 -15.86
N THR A 234 -7.80 7.78 -14.64
CA THR A 234 -9.00 8.25 -13.92
C THR A 234 -9.69 9.40 -14.66
N LEU A 235 -8.92 10.33 -15.22
CA LEU A 235 -9.49 11.46 -15.97
C LEU A 235 -10.25 11.03 -17.23
N PHE A 236 -9.95 9.85 -17.80
CA PHE A 236 -10.67 9.26 -18.92
C PHE A 236 -11.73 8.25 -18.48
N MET A 237 -11.37 7.31 -17.60
CA MET A 237 -12.23 6.19 -17.21
C MET A 237 -13.43 6.63 -16.38
N VAL A 238 -13.23 7.52 -15.40
CA VAL A 238 -14.34 7.96 -14.54
C VAL A 238 -15.43 8.69 -15.32
N PRO A 239 -15.14 9.63 -16.24
CA PRO A 239 -16.18 10.21 -17.10
C PRO A 239 -16.91 9.20 -17.98
N LEU A 240 -16.19 8.19 -18.51
CA LEU A 240 -16.79 7.14 -19.33
C LEU A 240 -17.74 6.26 -18.51
N LEU A 241 -17.29 5.79 -17.35
CA LEU A 241 -18.11 5.00 -16.42
C LEU A 241 -19.33 5.81 -15.95
N TYR A 242 -19.12 7.07 -15.59
CA TYR A 242 -20.21 7.94 -15.16
C TYR A 242 -21.27 8.12 -16.26
N MET A 243 -20.87 8.31 -17.53
CA MET A 243 -21.80 8.37 -18.65
C MET A 243 -22.51 7.03 -18.88
N ALA A 244 -21.82 5.89 -18.76
CA ALA A 244 -22.40 4.59 -18.97
C ALA A 244 -23.46 4.24 -17.91
N PHE A 245 -23.15 4.45 -16.65
CA PHE A 245 -24.03 4.06 -15.53
C PHE A 245 -25.12 5.08 -15.21
N MET A 246 -24.88 6.38 -15.47
CA MET A 246 -25.83 7.45 -15.12
C MET A 246 -26.73 7.89 -16.28
N ARG A 247 -26.61 7.28 -17.49
CA ARG A 247 -27.43 7.62 -18.67
C ARG A 247 -28.95 7.46 -18.43
N GLY A 248 -29.35 6.54 -17.55
CA GLY A 248 -30.77 6.29 -17.22
C GLY A 248 -31.32 7.13 -16.07
N GLN A 249 -30.49 7.78 -15.30
CA GLN A 249 -30.90 8.65 -14.18
C GLN A 249 -31.09 10.08 -14.67
N GLN A 250 -32.23 10.34 -15.31
CA GLN A 250 -32.65 11.73 -15.47
C GLN A 250 -32.92 12.32 -14.06
N PRO A 251 -32.53 13.58 -13.80
CA PRO A 251 -32.86 14.22 -12.53
C PRO A 251 -34.36 14.10 -12.33
N ALA A 252 -34.72 13.28 -11.34
CA ALA A 252 -36.12 13.09 -11.00
C ALA A 252 -36.77 14.48 -10.81
N LYS A 253 -37.93 14.70 -11.39
CA LYS A 253 -38.77 15.90 -11.27
C LYS A 253 -39.11 16.30 -9.81
N ARG A 254 -38.48 15.71 -8.81
CA ARG A 254 -38.68 16.02 -7.39
C ARG A 254 -38.32 17.46 -6.99
N ALA A 255 -37.32 18.04 -7.65
CA ALA A 255 -36.98 19.45 -7.38
C ALA A 255 -38.03 20.42 -7.85
N THR A 256 -38.70 20.10 -8.96
CA THR A 256 -39.80 20.95 -9.52
C THR A 256 -41.07 20.89 -8.65
N LEU A 257 -41.35 19.75 -8.02
CA LEU A 257 -42.53 19.63 -7.12
C LEU A 257 -42.32 20.38 -5.80
N LEU A 258 -41.11 20.30 -5.22
CA LEU A 258 -40.77 21.05 -4.00
C LEU A 258 -40.66 22.57 -4.27
N GLN A 259 -40.15 22.98 -5.43
CA GLN A 259 -40.17 24.39 -5.83
C GLN A 259 -41.59 24.89 -6.14
N ARG A 260 -42.46 24.07 -6.78
CA ARG A 260 -43.88 24.41 -6.97
C ARG A 260 -44.61 24.45 -5.64
N ALA A 261 -44.40 23.51 -4.74
CA ALA A 261 -44.98 23.54 -3.40
C ALA A 261 -44.53 24.79 -2.61
N ARG A 262 -43.25 25.18 -2.73
CA ARG A 262 -42.74 26.39 -2.08
C ARG A 262 -43.29 27.67 -2.70
N GLN A 263 -43.51 27.73 -4.00
CA GLN A 263 -44.10 28.87 -4.68
C GLN A 263 -45.58 29.01 -4.37
N VAL A 264 -46.30 27.89 -4.21
CA VAL A 264 -47.73 27.90 -3.79
C VAL A 264 -47.84 28.37 -2.33
N PHE A 265 -46.92 27.95 -1.45
CA PHE A 265 -46.96 28.37 -0.04
C PHE A 265 -46.58 29.85 0.19
N PHE A 266 -45.75 30.44 -0.68
CA PHE A 266 -45.39 31.87 -0.61
C PHE A 266 -46.39 32.78 -1.33
N ARG A 267 -47.37 32.24 -2.09
CA ARG A 267 -48.40 32.99 -2.80
C ARG A 267 -49.70 33.16 -1.99
N VAL A 268 -49.75 32.54 -0.81
CA VAL A 268 -50.90 32.62 0.12
C VAL A 268 -50.45 33.36 1.40
N LYS A 269 -49.98 34.59 1.25
CA LYS A 269 -50.02 35.58 2.31
C LYS A 269 -50.60 36.87 1.70
N PRO A 270 -51.75 37.32 2.22
CA PRO A 270 -52.33 38.59 1.82
C PRO A 270 -51.47 39.77 2.26
#